data_9445c60c3a586460ed98ad5ae07ba1b4
#
_entry.id   9445c60c3a586460ed98ad5ae07ba1b4
#
_cell.length_a   1.000
_cell.length_b   1.000
_cell.length_c   1.000
_cell.angle_alpha   90.00
_cell.angle_beta   90.00
_cell.angle_gamma   90.00
#
_symmetry.space_group_name_H-M   'P 1'
#
loop_
_entity.id
_entity.type
_entity.pdbx_description
1 polymer ?
#
loop_
_entity_poly.entity_id
_entity_poly.type
_entity_poly.pdbx_seq_one_letter_code
_entity_poly.pdbx_strand_id
1 'polypeptide(L)'
;TTLGFETNRGEAMSMGEHTPIAVIDAAAASRMAVGEALTNIAAADVKLPEVKLSLNWMAACGAKGEDAKLFDAVKGASDFCVALGISVPVGKDSLSMRTAWEDNGEKKPVTSPVSLIASAAAPVGDVTLTLTPELRKIPSVLVLADLGCGRARMGGSILAQVAQRFGDTAPDCEDPAMLARFMGALRTL
;
A
#
# COMPACT_ATOMS: atom_id res chain seq x y z
N THR A 1 -8.71 10.34 14.90
CA THR A 1 -9.97 10.63 15.65
C THR A 1 -9.79 10.28 17.11
N THR A 2 -10.28 11.12 18.04
CA THR A 2 -10.31 10.81 19.48
C THR A 2 -11.41 9.82 19.82
N LEU A 3 -11.19 8.99 20.84
CA LEU A 3 -12.21 8.04 21.38
C LEU A 3 -13.21 8.70 22.32
N GLY A 4 -13.00 9.96 22.70
CA GLY A 4 -13.89 10.69 23.60
C GLY A 4 -13.38 12.11 23.85
N PHE A 5 -14.12 12.87 24.64
CA PHE A 5 -13.79 14.27 24.94
C PHE A 5 -12.81 14.44 26.12
N GLU A 6 -12.65 13.41 26.95
CA GLU A 6 -11.84 13.43 28.16
C GLU A 6 -10.52 12.66 28.03
N THR A 7 -10.11 12.33 26.80
CA THR A 7 -8.91 11.54 26.54
C THR A 7 -8.21 11.98 25.25
N ASN A 8 -6.87 11.86 25.22
CA ASN A 8 -6.08 12.01 24.01
C ASN A 8 -5.94 10.68 23.24
N ARG A 9 -6.49 9.58 23.73
CA ARG A 9 -6.48 8.32 23.01
C ARG A 9 -7.39 8.39 21.79
N GLY A 10 -6.99 7.71 20.72
CA GLY A 10 -7.72 7.75 19.47
C GLY A 10 -7.57 6.51 18.62
N GLU A 11 -8.00 6.64 17.39
CA GLU A 11 -7.82 5.67 16.31
C GLU A 11 -7.29 6.38 15.08
N ALA A 12 -6.42 5.70 14.34
CA ALA A 12 -5.94 6.12 13.03
C ALA A 12 -6.30 5.08 11.97
N MET A 13 -6.59 5.57 10.78
CA MET A 13 -6.79 4.76 9.58
C MET A 13 -5.98 5.35 8.43
N SER A 14 -5.50 4.47 7.56
CA SER A 14 -4.81 4.84 6.33
C SER A 14 -5.10 3.83 5.23
N MET A 15 -4.72 4.18 4.01
CA MET A 15 -4.84 3.30 2.85
C MET A 15 -3.53 3.31 2.06
N GLY A 16 -3.33 2.23 1.29
CA GLY A 16 -2.29 2.11 0.29
C GLY A 16 -2.79 1.29 -0.90
N GLU A 17 -2.36 1.69 -2.10
CA GLU A 17 -2.62 0.97 -3.34
C GLU A 17 -1.53 1.30 -4.38
N HIS A 18 -1.17 0.32 -5.21
CA HIS A 18 -0.18 0.48 -6.29
C HIS A 18 -0.54 -0.36 -7.51
N THR A 19 -1.80 -0.27 -7.95
CA THR A 19 -2.35 -1.09 -9.04
C THR A 19 -1.51 -1.10 -10.32
N PRO A 20 -0.97 0.02 -10.84
CA PRO A 20 -0.17 -0.02 -12.07
C PRO A 20 1.07 -0.93 -11.98
N ILE A 21 1.66 -1.07 -10.81
CA ILE A 21 2.84 -1.94 -10.59
C ILE A 21 2.50 -3.41 -10.85
N ALA A 22 1.27 -3.85 -10.56
CA ALA A 22 0.85 -5.24 -10.72
C ALA A 22 0.82 -5.72 -12.19
N VAL A 23 0.86 -4.82 -13.15
CA VAL A 23 1.05 -5.18 -14.56
C VAL A 23 2.45 -5.76 -14.78
N ILE A 24 3.45 -5.28 -14.03
CA ILE A 24 4.86 -5.70 -14.09
C ILE A 24 5.09 -6.85 -13.10
N ASP A 25 4.75 -6.62 -11.83
CA ASP A 25 4.97 -7.56 -10.72
C ASP A 25 3.84 -7.44 -9.69
N ALA A 26 2.98 -8.44 -9.64
CA ALA A 26 1.80 -8.45 -8.78
C ALA A 26 2.17 -8.61 -7.30
N ALA A 27 3.23 -9.37 -6.98
CA ALA A 27 3.70 -9.52 -5.61
C ALA A 27 4.32 -8.22 -5.08
N ALA A 28 5.15 -7.55 -5.89
CA ALA A 28 5.71 -6.24 -5.56
C ALA A 28 4.60 -5.20 -5.35
N ALA A 29 3.58 -5.15 -6.22
CA ALA A 29 2.45 -4.25 -6.08
C ALA A 29 1.74 -4.43 -4.73
N SER A 30 1.54 -5.67 -4.29
CA SER A 30 0.91 -5.96 -3.01
C SER A 30 1.78 -5.56 -1.81
N ARG A 31 3.08 -5.82 -1.85
CA ARG A 31 4.01 -5.35 -0.80
C ARG A 31 4.06 -3.83 -0.73
N MET A 32 4.08 -3.16 -1.88
CA MET A 32 4.05 -1.69 -1.96
C MET A 32 2.75 -1.11 -1.40
N ALA A 33 1.59 -1.70 -1.72
CA ALA A 33 0.31 -1.26 -1.18
C ALA A 33 0.25 -1.38 0.35
N VAL A 34 0.73 -2.50 0.91
CA VAL A 34 0.85 -2.65 2.36
C VAL A 34 1.85 -1.66 2.94
N GLY A 35 3.01 -1.50 2.30
CA GLY A 35 4.05 -0.54 2.72
C GLY A 35 3.53 0.90 2.75
N GLU A 36 2.77 1.31 1.73
CA GLU A 36 2.15 2.64 1.69
C GLU A 36 1.13 2.83 2.82
N ALA A 37 0.24 1.86 3.05
CA ALA A 37 -0.70 1.95 4.15
C ALA A 37 0.02 2.11 5.51
N LEU A 38 1.13 1.38 5.71
CA LEU A 38 1.92 1.46 6.94
C LEU A 38 2.68 2.78 7.08
N THR A 39 3.28 3.30 6.00
CA THR A 39 3.97 4.59 6.05
C THR A 39 3.00 5.75 6.24
N ASN A 40 1.79 5.67 5.66
CA ASN A 40 0.75 6.67 5.86
C ASN A 40 0.24 6.69 7.31
N ILE A 41 0.02 5.52 7.96
CA ILE A 41 -0.45 5.48 9.34
C ILE A 41 0.65 5.88 10.33
N ALA A 42 1.93 5.79 9.96
CA ALA A 42 3.07 6.13 10.80
C ALA A 42 3.12 7.62 11.19
N ALA A 43 2.33 8.48 10.53
CA ALA A 43 2.15 9.87 10.93
C ALA A 43 1.43 10.03 12.29
N ALA A 44 0.72 9.00 12.77
CA ALA A 44 0.06 8.97 14.07
C ALA A 44 0.88 8.19 15.10
N ASP A 45 0.63 8.42 16.39
CA ASP A 45 1.27 7.70 17.50
C ASP A 45 0.72 6.27 17.60
N VAL A 46 1.13 5.41 16.65
CA VAL A 46 0.72 4.00 16.55
C VAL A 46 1.92 3.07 16.74
N LYS A 47 1.66 1.84 17.20
CA LYS A 47 2.66 0.78 17.30
C LYS A 47 2.43 -0.26 16.21
N LEU A 48 3.46 -0.62 15.46
CA LEU A 48 3.36 -1.56 14.35
C LEU A 48 2.66 -2.88 14.72
N PRO A 49 2.92 -3.55 15.87
CA PRO A 49 2.22 -4.79 16.23
C PRO A 49 0.72 -4.62 16.51
N GLU A 50 0.28 -3.39 16.78
CA GLU A 50 -1.13 -3.08 17.06
C GLU A 50 -1.91 -2.78 15.76
N VAL A 51 -1.21 -2.57 14.63
CA VAL A 51 -1.85 -2.35 13.34
C VAL A 51 -2.60 -3.60 12.87
N LYS A 52 -3.82 -3.40 12.39
CA LYS A 52 -4.65 -4.41 11.74
C LYS A 52 -4.93 -3.98 10.32
N LEU A 53 -4.85 -4.94 9.40
CA LEU A 53 -5.10 -4.68 7.99
C LEU A 53 -6.44 -5.29 7.54
N SER A 54 -7.11 -4.57 6.67
CA SER A 54 -8.16 -5.10 5.80
C SER A 54 -7.63 -5.06 4.37
N LEU A 55 -7.54 -6.22 3.73
CA LEU A 55 -7.01 -6.34 2.37
C LEU A 55 -8.13 -6.70 1.40
N ASN A 56 -8.29 -5.89 0.34
CA ASN A 56 -9.29 -6.09 -0.69
C ASN A 56 -8.62 -6.25 -2.05
N TRP A 57 -8.65 -7.46 -2.59
CA TRP A 57 -8.17 -7.75 -3.94
C TRP A 57 -9.29 -7.62 -4.96
N MET A 58 -8.93 -7.10 -6.14
CA MET A 58 -9.77 -7.09 -7.32
C MET A 58 -8.98 -7.71 -8.47
N ALA A 59 -9.58 -8.69 -9.16
CA ALA A 59 -8.93 -9.43 -10.23
C ALA A 59 -9.95 -9.85 -11.30
N ALA A 60 -9.48 -10.02 -12.52
CA ALA A 60 -10.29 -10.57 -13.62
C ALA A 60 -10.01 -12.06 -13.79
N CYS A 61 -10.40 -12.86 -12.79
CA CYS A 61 -10.17 -14.31 -12.79
C CYS A 61 -10.77 -14.98 -14.03
N GLY A 62 -10.06 -15.99 -14.56
CA GLY A 62 -10.37 -16.64 -15.84
C GLY A 62 -9.82 -15.91 -17.06
N ALA A 63 -9.34 -14.67 -16.95
CA ALA A 63 -8.56 -14.03 -18.01
C ALA A 63 -7.12 -14.55 -18.00
N LYS A 64 -6.49 -14.59 -19.17
CA LYS A 64 -5.16 -15.18 -19.33
C LYS A 64 -4.12 -14.55 -18.41
N GLY A 65 -3.60 -15.34 -17.47
CA GLY A 65 -2.54 -14.95 -16.54
C GLY A 65 -3.02 -14.25 -15.26
N GLU A 66 -4.28 -13.81 -15.17
CA GLU A 66 -4.76 -13.02 -14.02
C GLU A 66 -4.93 -13.88 -12.74
N ASP A 67 -5.26 -15.17 -12.87
CA ASP A 67 -5.31 -16.09 -11.72
C ASP A 67 -3.92 -16.28 -11.07
N ALA A 68 -2.88 -16.43 -11.88
CA ALA A 68 -1.50 -16.53 -11.38
C ALA A 68 -1.06 -15.22 -10.71
N LYS A 69 -1.35 -14.07 -11.31
CA LYS A 69 -1.05 -12.77 -10.70
C LYS A 69 -1.79 -12.57 -9.37
N LEU A 70 -3.05 -12.99 -9.27
CA LEU A 70 -3.78 -12.93 -7.99
C LEU A 70 -3.11 -13.80 -6.93
N PHE A 71 -2.69 -15.03 -7.28
CA PHE A 71 -1.96 -15.88 -6.37
C PHE A 71 -0.65 -15.23 -5.88
N ASP A 72 0.14 -14.68 -6.80
CA ASP A 72 1.40 -14.02 -6.48
C ASP A 72 1.18 -12.77 -5.62
N ALA A 73 0.15 -11.98 -5.91
CA ALA A 73 -0.24 -10.81 -5.14
C ALA A 73 -0.61 -11.17 -3.68
N VAL A 74 -1.48 -12.18 -3.51
CA VAL A 74 -1.91 -12.64 -2.19
C VAL A 74 -0.73 -13.22 -1.42
N LYS A 75 0.09 -14.05 -2.06
CA LYS A 75 1.29 -14.64 -1.45
C LYS A 75 2.28 -13.55 -1.03
N GLY A 76 2.55 -12.57 -1.89
CA GLY A 76 3.45 -11.45 -1.60
C GLY A 76 3.00 -10.65 -0.38
N ALA A 77 1.72 -10.29 -0.29
CA ALA A 77 1.16 -9.60 0.86
C ALA A 77 1.19 -10.46 2.14
N SER A 78 0.86 -11.75 2.03
CA SER A 78 0.85 -12.68 3.16
C SER A 78 2.24 -12.84 3.77
N ASP A 79 3.24 -13.18 2.95
CA ASP A 79 4.62 -13.36 3.42
C ASP A 79 5.17 -12.08 4.05
N PHE A 80 4.85 -10.93 3.47
CA PHE A 80 5.25 -9.61 3.98
C PHE A 80 4.62 -9.28 5.33
N CYS A 81 3.31 -9.51 5.48
CA CYS A 81 2.59 -9.28 6.74
C CYS A 81 3.07 -10.23 7.86
N VAL A 82 3.33 -11.51 7.52
CA VAL A 82 3.90 -12.49 8.47
C VAL A 82 5.28 -12.02 8.95
N ALA A 83 6.15 -11.57 8.03
CA ALA A 83 7.48 -11.08 8.38
C ALA A 83 7.45 -9.80 9.25
N LEU A 84 6.43 -8.94 9.05
CA LEU A 84 6.20 -7.76 9.89
C LEU A 84 5.53 -8.08 11.24
N GLY A 85 4.99 -9.28 11.44
CA GLY A 85 4.24 -9.65 12.63
C GLY A 85 2.89 -8.93 12.76
N ILE A 86 2.29 -8.49 11.65
CA ILE A 86 0.98 -7.82 11.63
C ILE A 86 -0.10 -8.77 11.12
N SER A 87 -1.32 -8.61 11.63
CA SER A 87 -2.45 -9.47 11.27
C SER A 87 -3.37 -8.83 10.25
N VAL A 88 -3.97 -9.68 9.42
CA VAL A 88 -4.99 -9.32 8.43
C VAL A 88 -6.30 -10.02 8.81
N PRO A 89 -7.06 -9.47 9.79
CA PRO A 89 -8.32 -10.09 10.24
C PRO A 89 -9.43 -10.03 9.21
N VAL A 90 -9.34 -9.13 8.23
CA VAL A 90 -10.34 -8.95 7.17
C VAL A 90 -9.67 -9.07 5.82
N GLY A 91 -10.17 -9.99 5.00
CA GLY A 91 -9.81 -10.12 3.59
C GLY A 91 -11.07 -10.30 2.75
N LYS A 92 -11.11 -9.67 1.58
CA LYS A 92 -12.18 -9.88 0.60
C LYS A 92 -11.64 -9.75 -0.82
N ASP A 93 -12.41 -10.21 -1.78
CA ASP A 93 -12.08 -10.12 -3.18
C ASP A 93 -13.27 -9.72 -4.07
N SER A 94 -12.94 -9.32 -5.29
CA SER A 94 -13.87 -9.13 -6.41
C SER A 94 -13.18 -9.71 -7.65
N LEU A 95 -13.68 -10.88 -8.12
CA LEU A 95 -12.93 -11.70 -9.07
C LEU A 95 -13.39 -11.55 -10.54
N SER A 96 -14.37 -10.70 -10.82
CA SER A 96 -14.91 -10.47 -12.16
C SER A 96 -14.63 -9.06 -12.70
N MET A 97 -13.41 -8.56 -12.47
CA MET A 97 -13.01 -7.20 -12.86
C MET A 97 -12.77 -7.07 -14.37
N ARG A 98 -13.83 -7.25 -15.12
CA ARG A 98 -13.83 -7.20 -16.58
C ARG A 98 -15.07 -6.47 -17.07
N THR A 99 -14.89 -5.54 -17.98
CA THR A 99 -15.97 -4.91 -18.74
C THR A 99 -15.95 -5.45 -20.16
N ALA A 100 -17.11 -5.80 -20.68
CA ALA A 100 -17.28 -6.20 -22.08
C ALA A 100 -18.43 -5.40 -22.70
N TRP A 101 -18.22 -4.95 -23.92
CA TRP A 101 -19.25 -4.27 -24.72
C TRP A 101 -19.17 -4.71 -26.17
N GLU A 102 -20.14 -4.30 -26.94
CA GLU A 102 -20.17 -4.51 -28.38
C GLU A 102 -20.06 -3.16 -29.07
N ASP A 103 -19.20 -3.07 -30.08
CA ASP A 103 -18.99 -1.90 -30.91
C ASP A 103 -18.96 -2.35 -32.37
N ASN A 104 -19.93 -1.89 -33.17
CA ASN A 104 -20.10 -2.25 -34.59
C ASN A 104 -20.14 -3.78 -34.84
N GLY A 105 -20.79 -4.55 -33.92
CA GLY A 105 -20.89 -6.00 -34.03
C GLY A 105 -19.65 -6.77 -33.52
N GLU A 106 -18.63 -6.07 -33.04
CA GLU A 106 -17.43 -6.65 -32.46
C GLU A 106 -17.45 -6.59 -30.94
N LYS A 107 -17.23 -7.73 -30.26
CA LYS A 107 -17.11 -7.79 -28.80
C LYS A 107 -15.77 -7.26 -28.35
N LYS A 108 -15.76 -6.21 -27.54
CA LYS A 108 -14.56 -5.59 -26.98
C LYS A 108 -14.53 -5.79 -25.45
N PRO A 109 -13.54 -6.50 -24.92
CA PRO A 109 -13.34 -6.58 -23.48
C PRO A 109 -12.23 -5.64 -23.00
N VAL A 110 -12.40 -5.10 -21.79
CA VAL A 110 -11.32 -4.50 -20.98
C VAL A 110 -11.20 -5.29 -19.69
N THR A 111 -9.99 -5.71 -19.39
CA THR A 111 -9.64 -6.46 -18.18
C THR A 111 -8.84 -5.56 -17.26
N SER A 112 -9.29 -5.37 -16.02
CA SER A 112 -8.53 -4.65 -15.02
C SER A 112 -7.33 -5.51 -14.57
N PRO A 113 -6.14 -4.93 -14.39
CA PRO A 113 -5.05 -5.64 -13.73
C PRO A 113 -5.43 -5.99 -12.28
N VAL A 114 -4.76 -6.99 -11.70
CA VAL A 114 -4.93 -7.30 -10.29
C VAL A 114 -4.61 -6.07 -9.45
N SER A 115 -5.46 -5.79 -8.47
CA SER A 115 -5.33 -4.61 -7.60
C SER A 115 -5.45 -5.04 -6.15
N LEU A 116 -4.69 -4.39 -5.27
CA LEU A 116 -4.85 -4.51 -3.83
C LEU A 116 -5.11 -3.13 -3.24
N ILE A 117 -6.21 -3.00 -2.51
CA ILE A 117 -6.43 -1.89 -1.58
C ILE A 117 -6.13 -2.40 -0.18
N ALA A 118 -5.08 -1.87 0.42
CA ALA A 118 -4.71 -2.15 1.80
C ALA A 118 -5.22 -1.02 2.70
N SER A 119 -6.08 -1.35 3.66
CA SER A 119 -6.55 -0.41 4.68
C SER A 119 -5.92 -0.81 6.01
N ALA A 120 -5.23 0.12 6.66
CA ALA A 120 -4.65 -0.06 7.98
C ALA A 120 -5.49 0.67 9.02
N ALA A 121 -5.65 0.05 10.18
CA ALA A 121 -6.27 0.65 11.36
C ALA A 121 -5.44 0.33 12.60
N ALA A 122 -5.29 1.30 13.50
CA ALA A 122 -4.58 1.10 14.76
C ALA A 122 -5.09 2.05 15.85
N PRO A 123 -5.01 1.63 17.13
CA PRO A 123 -5.18 2.55 18.24
C PRO A 123 -4.05 3.59 18.27
N VAL A 124 -4.40 4.83 18.61
CA VAL A 124 -3.47 5.95 18.79
C VAL A 124 -3.31 6.21 20.28
N GLY A 125 -2.07 6.23 20.75
CA GLY A 125 -1.76 6.49 22.16
C GLY A 125 -2.08 7.91 22.58
N ASP A 126 -1.62 8.88 21.77
CA ASP A 126 -1.90 10.30 21.95
C ASP A 126 -2.10 10.99 20.58
N VAL A 127 -3.32 11.46 20.29
CA VAL A 127 -3.67 12.12 19.04
C VAL A 127 -2.96 13.47 18.85
N THR A 128 -2.49 14.09 19.93
CA THR A 128 -1.77 15.37 19.87
C THR A 128 -0.37 15.23 19.27
N LEU A 129 0.17 14.00 19.22
CA LEU A 129 1.46 13.68 18.64
C LEU A 129 1.37 13.36 17.13
N THR A 130 0.18 13.50 16.53
CA THR A 130 0.00 13.24 15.10
C THR A 130 0.74 14.29 14.27
N LEU A 131 1.58 13.80 13.36
CA LEU A 131 2.29 14.65 12.39
C LEU A 131 1.35 15.13 11.29
N THR A 132 1.52 16.37 10.87
CA THR A 132 0.78 16.98 9.76
C THR A 132 1.75 17.36 8.64
N PRO A 133 1.28 17.54 7.39
CA PRO A 133 2.13 17.96 6.28
C PRO A 133 2.56 19.44 6.37
N GLU A 134 2.09 20.18 7.37
CA GLU A 134 2.42 21.59 7.55
C GLU A 134 3.88 21.76 7.99
N LEU A 135 4.65 22.50 7.18
CA LEU A 135 6.02 22.86 7.53
C LEU A 135 6.00 23.98 8.58
N ARG A 136 6.67 23.77 9.69
CA ARG A 136 6.81 24.79 10.75
C ARG A 136 7.65 25.95 10.25
N LYS A 137 7.29 27.19 10.65
CA LYS A 137 8.04 28.42 10.33
C LYS A 137 9.26 28.61 11.25
N ILE A 138 10.08 27.56 11.35
CA ILE A 138 11.33 27.53 12.12
C ILE A 138 12.44 26.97 11.22
N PRO A 139 13.72 27.24 11.49
CA PRO A 139 14.81 26.57 10.79
C PRO A 139 14.66 25.06 10.87
N SER A 140 14.60 24.39 9.71
CA SER A 140 14.32 22.97 9.61
C SER A 140 15.18 22.32 8.52
N VAL A 141 15.38 21.02 8.61
CA VAL A 141 16.04 20.20 7.61
C VAL A 141 15.03 19.17 7.09
N LEU A 142 14.93 19.05 5.77
CA LEU A 142 14.18 17.98 5.14
C LEU A 142 15.09 16.76 5.01
N VAL A 143 14.61 15.60 5.48
CA VAL A 143 15.32 14.33 5.41
C VAL A 143 14.52 13.37 4.53
N LEU A 144 15.18 12.79 3.53
CA LEU A 144 14.62 11.70 2.72
C LEU A 144 15.08 10.37 3.32
N ALA A 145 14.13 9.56 3.77
CA ALA A 145 14.37 8.16 4.14
C ALA A 145 14.10 7.26 2.92
N ASP A 146 15.17 6.85 2.24
CA ASP A 146 15.08 5.99 1.06
C ASP A 146 15.13 4.51 1.43
N LEU A 147 13.95 3.87 1.52
CA LEU A 147 13.83 2.43 1.75
C LEU A 147 14.12 1.59 0.49
N GLY A 148 14.25 2.23 -0.67
CA GLY A 148 14.65 1.60 -1.93
C GLY A 148 16.15 1.39 -2.08
N CYS A 149 16.97 1.87 -1.12
CA CYS A 149 18.43 1.74 -1.13
C CYS A 149 19.07 2.28 -2.43
N GLY A 150 18.62 3.43 -2.92
CA GLY A 150 19.11 4.08 -4.14
C GLY A 150 18.68 3.42 -5.45
N ARG A 151 17.82 2.41 -5.41
CA ARG A 151 17.30 1.76 -6.63
C ARG A 151 16.17 2.59 -7.23
N ALA A 152 16.45 3.26 -8.36
CA ALA A 152 15.48 4.09 -9.09
C ALA A 152 14.58 3.23 -10.00
N ARG A 153 13.64 2.50 -9.42
CA ARG A 153 12.65 1.66 -10.13
C ARG A 153 11.37 2.45 -10.33
N MET A 154 11.07 2.82 -11.56
CA MET A 154 9.99 3.75 -11.90
C MET A 154 8.85 3.12 -12.71
N GLY A 155 8.87 1.79 -12.92
CA GLY A 155 7.80 1.11 -13.64
C GLY A 155 6.45 1.23 -12.94
N GLY A 156 5.39 1.55 -13.70
CA GLY A 156 4.05 1.79 -13.18
C GLY A 156 3.87 3.09 -12.38
N SER A 157 4.89 3.96 -12.31
CA SER A 157 4.83 5.21 -11.57
C SER A 157 4.05 6.30 -12.32
N ILE A 158 3.59 7.31 -11.59
CA ILE A 158 2.98 8.52 -12.18
C ILE A 158 3.96 9.24 -13.10
N LEU A 159 5.26 9.26 -12.78
CA LEU A 159 6.27 9.82 -13.67
C LEU A 159 6.32 9.07 -15.01
N ALA A 160 6.25 7.75 -15.00
CA ALA A 160 6.18 6.96 -16.23
C ALA A 160 4.93 7.29 -17.04
N GLN A 161 3.77 7.43 -16.40
CA GLN A 161 2.51 7.82 -17.05
C GLN A 161 2.60 9.22 -17.69
N VAL A 162 3.09 10.21 -16.95
CA VAL A 162 3.28 11.59 -17.47
C VAL A 162 4.21 11.60 -18.67
N ALA A 163 5.25 10.76 -18.67
CA ALA A 163 6.17 10.59 -19.79
C ALA A 163 5.61 9.70 -20.92
N GLN A 164 4.35 9.29 -20.87
CA GLN A 164 3.70 8.36 -21.81
C GLN A 164 4.48 7.05 -21.96
N ARG A 165 5.04 6.56 -20.84
CA ARG A 165 5.76 5.31 -20.74
C ARG A 165 5.17 4.48 -19.61
N PHE A 166 5.47 3.19 -19.59
CA PHE A 166 5.03 2.32 -18.50
C PHE A 166 6.21 1.87 -17.62
N GLY A 167 7.34 1.57 -18.25
CA GLY A 167 8.52 0.99 -17.61
C GLY A 167 8.40 -0.54 -17.45
N ASP A 168 9.49 -1.17 -17.08
CA ASP A 168 9.65 -2.63 -16.99
C ASP A 168 10.15 -3.10 -15.62
N THR A 169 10.54 -2.18 -14.75
CA THR A 169 11.12 -2.50 -13.44
C THR A 169 10.24 -1.92 -12.34
N ALA A 170 9.56 -2.82 -11.61
CA ALA A 170 8.65 -2.47 -10.52
C ALA A 170 9.41 -1.96 -9.29
N PRO A 171 8.98 -0.87 -8.64
CA PRO A 171 9.36 -0.59 -7.26
C PRO A 171 8.84 -1.69 -6.35
N ASP A 172 9.54 -1.96 -5.25
CA ASP A 172 9.18 -3.02 -4.32
C ASP A 172 9.63 -2.68 -2.90
N CYS A 173 8.89 -3.16 -1.92
CA CYS A 173 9.22 -3.14 -0.50
C CYS A 173 9.77 -4.53 -0.09
N GLU A 174 11.01 -4.83 -0.48
CA GLU A 174 11.60 -6.18 -0.37
C GLU A 174 12.04 -6.53 1.05
N ASP A 175 12.37 -5.53 1.88
CA ASP A 175 12.87 -5.73 3.24
C ASP A 175 11.85 -5.27 4.29
N PRO A 176 11.00 -6.18 4.79
CA PRO A 176 10.03 -5.85 5.84
C PRO A 176 10.70 -5.41 7.14
N ALA A 177 11.90 -5.92 7.45
CA ALA A 177 12.62 -5.53 8.65
C ALA A 177 13.14 -4.09 8.56
N MET A 178 13.51 -3.62 7.37
CA MET A 178 13.87 -2.22 7.15
C MET A 178 12.67 -1.29 7.36
N LEU A 179 11.50 -1.64 6.82
CA LEU A 179 10.26 -0.88 7.05
C LEU A 179 9.91 -0.83 8.55
N ALA A 180 10.00 -1.95 9.26
CA ALA A 180 9.75 -1.99 10.71
C ALA A 180 10.72 -1.09 11.48
N ARG A 181 12.02 -1.11 11.14
CA ARG A 181 13.01 -0.21 11.75
C ARG A 181 12.72 1.26 11.46
N PHE A 182 12.33 1.57 10.23
CA PHE A 182 11.96 2.94 9.85
C PHE A 182 10.78 3.45 10.69
N MET A 183 9.71 2.67 10.79
CA MET A 183 8.55 3.03 11.62
C MET A 183 8.94 3.19 13.12
N GLY A 184 9.81 2.33 13.62
CA GLY A 184 10.35 2.46 14.98
C GLY A 184 11.17 3.74 15.16
N ALA A 185 12.00 4.11 14.20
CA ALA A 185 12.81 5.33 14.24
C ALA A 185 11.96 6.60 14.24
N LEU A 186 10.89 6.66 13.42
CA LEU A 186 9.97 7.81 13.41
C LEU A 186 9.34 8.10 14.77
N ARG A 187 9.16 7.08 15.61
CA ARG A 187 8.60 7.25 16.94
C ARG A 187 9.58 7.81 17.98
N THR A 188 10.87 7.86 17.67
CA THR A 188 11.93 8.35 18.56
C THR A 188 12.39 9.77 18.20
N LEU A 189 11.91 10.31 17.09
CA LEU A 189 12.14 11.68 16.63
C LEU A 189 11.07 12.64 17.16
#